data_4c52bb6d27b31f69da6c4cd82fcf0234
#
_entry.id   4c52bb6d27b31f69da6c4cd82fcf0234
#
_cell.length_a   1.000
_cell.length_b   1.000
_cell.length_c   1.000
_cell.angle_alpha   90.00
_cell.angle_beta   90.00
_cell.angle_gamma   90.00
#
_symmetry.space_group_name_H-M   'P 1'
#
loop_
_entity.id
_entity.type
_entity.pdbx_description
1 polymer ?
#
loop_
_entity_poly.entity_id
_entity_poly.type
_entity_poly.pdbx_seq_one_letter_code
_entity_poly.pdbx_strand_id
1 'polypeptide(L)'
;MSEKHRGAAVAALLLAVCPLAAQPQGQPKQPPQPMSFFVTSTGVGNGANLGGLAGADAHCQKLAEAASAGNKTWHAYLRTQAAGNQPSVNARDRIGNGPWYNSRGARVAASVADLHGDTIEAARLGNNVSKASVFTEKNESIKGFGDQPNQHDILTGSLPDGRAYSDGADHTCKNWTSGSDGTAQLGHFDRTGGGNTSWNSAHPSRGCSQENLVSTGGAGLLYCFAIN
;
A
#
# COMPACT_ATOMS: atom_id res chain seq x y z
N MET A 1 -89.18 29.48 -36.86
CA MET A 1 -89.09 28.36 -35.85
C MET A 1 -87.69 27.86 -35.91
N SER A 2 -86.86 28.17 -34.93
CA SER A 2 -85.47 27.83 -34.90
C SER A 2 -85.14 27.25 -33.47
N GLU A 3 -84.93 25.96 -33.42
CA GLU A 3 -84.52 25.34 -32.19
C GLU A 3 -83.01 25.34 -32.04
N LYS A 4 -82.55 25.87 -30.94
CA LYS A 4 -81.15 25.93 -30.55
C LYS A 4 -80.83 24.65 -29.70
N HIS A 5 -80.05 23.76 -30.26
CA HIS A 5 -79.43 22.68 -29.47
C HIS A 5 -78.21 23.22 -28.68
N ARG A 6 -78.29 23.13 -27.35
CA ARG A 6 -77.18 23.40 -26.45
C ARG A 6 -76.42 22.11 -26.26
N GLY A 7 -75.22 22.01 -26.77
CA GLY A 7 -74.28 20.93 -26.50
C GLY A 7 -73.56 21.17 -25.16
N ALA A 8 -73.68 20.25 -24.24
CA ALA A 8 -72.93 20.22 -22.99
C ALA A 8 -71.55 19.62 -23.25
N ALA A 9 -70.51 20.38 -23.03
CA ALA A 9 -69.14 19.86 -23.07
C ALA A 9 -68.76 19.24 -21.72
N VAL A 10 -68.51 17.92 -21.70
CA VAL A 10 -68.00 17.19 -20.56
C VAL A 10 -66.48 17.31 -20.58
N ALA A 11 -65.91 18.07 -19.64
CA ALA A 11 -64.46 18.14 -19.45
C ALA A 11 -63.96 16.92 -18.67
N ALA A 12 -63.25 16.00 -19.31
CA ALA A 12 -62.58 14.90 -18.67
C ALA A 12 -61.27 15.38 -17.99
N LEU A 13 -61.23 15.35 -16.68
CA LEU A 13 -60.01 15.64 -15.87
C LEU A 13 -59.09 14.40 -15.91
N LEU A 14 -58.03 14.48 -16.68
CA LEU A 14 -56.96 13.49 -16.67
C LEU A 14 -56.05 13.74 -15.46
N LEU A 15 -56.16 12.92 -14.41
CA LEU A 15 -55.22 12.89 -13.29
C LEU A 15 -53.90 12.24 -13.77
N ALA A 16 -52.88 13.06 -13.96
CA ALA A 16 -51.50 12.56 -14.22
C ALA A 16 -50.92 11.97 -12.94
N VAL A 17 -50.81 10.65 -12.90
CA VAL A 17 -50.11 9.91 -11.84
C VAL A 17 -48.59 10.00 -12.17
N CYS A 18 -47.86 10.88 -11.46
CA CYS A 18 -46.42 10.88 -11.51
C CYS A 18 -45.88 9.62 -10.83
N PRO A 19 -45.06 8.82 -11.50
CA PRO A 19 -44.39 7.72 -10.82
C PRO A 19 -43.39 8.29 -9.80
N LEU A 20 -43.52 7.91 -8.53
CA LEU A 20 -42.49 8.16 -7.51
C LEU A 20 -41.20 7.49 -7.98
N ALA A 21 -40.18 8.29 -8.31
CA ALA A 21 -38.84 7.78 -8.57
C ALA A 21 -38.32 7.12 -7.28
N ALA A 22 -38.08 5.80 -7.32
CA ALA A 22 -37.44 5.08 -6.24
C ALA A 22 -36.05 5.67 -6.01
N GLN A 23 -35.80 6.22 -4.82
CA GLN A 23 -34.46 6.66 -4.42
C GLN A 23 -33.52 5.46 -4.41
N PRO A 24 -32.30 5.58 -4.94
CA PRO A 24 -31.31 4.52 -4.87
C PRO A 24 -31.04 4.21 -3.40
N GLN A 25 -31.46 3.02 -2.96
CA GLN A 25 -31.13 2.52 -1.63
C GLN A 25 -29.62 2.38 -1.57
N GLY A 26 -28.97 3.10 -0.64
CA GLY A 26 -27.55 3.00 -0.40
C GLY A 26 -27.16 1.52 -0.19
N GLN A 27 -26.22 1.03 -0.97
CA GLN A 27 -25.71 -0.33 -0.80
C GLN A 27 -25.25 -0.50 0.66
N PRO A 28 -25.58 -1.63 1.32
CA PRO A 28 -25.10 -1.90 2.66
C PRO A 28 -23.58 -1.80 2.68
N LYS A 29 -23.03 -0.98 3.58
CA LYS A 29 -21.58 -0.87 3.77
C LYS A 29 -21.05 -2.25 4.11
N GLN A 30 -20.24 -2.82 3.23
CA GLN A 30 -19.54 -4.06 3.49
C GLN A 30 -18.74 -3.93 4.80
N PRO A 31 -18.75 -4.93 5.69
CA PRO A 31 -17.95 -4.88 6.90
C PRO A 31 -16.46 -4.71 6.54
N PRO A 32 -15.67 -4.00 7.39
CA PRO A 32 -14.26 -3.83 7.15
C PRO A 32 -13.56 -5.17 6.94
N GLN A 33 -12.73 -5.27 5.93
CA GLN A 33 -11.96 -6.48 5.64
C GLN A 33 -10.84 -6.64 6.67
N PRO A 34 -10.49 -7.88 7.06
CA PRO A 34 -9.37 -8.12 7.96
C PRO A 34 -8.06 -7.56 7.39
N MET A 35 -7.24 -6.98 8.27
CA MET A 35 -5.92 -6.44 7.90
C MET A 35 -5.09 -7.51 7.17
N SER A 36 -4.50 -7.11 6.05
CA SER A 36 -3.55 -7.89 5.27
C SER A 36 -2.39 -7.06 4.71
N PHE A 37 -2.30 -5.79 5.12
CA PHE A 37 -1.22 -4.87 4.82
C PHE A 37 -1.04 -3.87 5.97
N PHE A 38 0.21 -3.58 6.33
CA PHE A 38 0.59 -2.47 7.22
C PHE A 38 2.04 -2.02 6.97
N VAL A 39 2.40 -0.85 7.47
CA VAL A 39 3.79 -0.44 7.67
C VAL A 39 4.15 -0.67 9.12
N THR A 40 5.33 -1.21 9.39
CA THR A 40 5.75 -1.50 10.77
C THR A 40 5.78 -0.24 11.62
N SER A 41 5.26 -0.31 12.86
CA SER A 41 5.32 0.82 13.81
C SER A 41 6.73 1.10 14.32
N THR A 42 7.63 0.14 14.19
CA THR A 42 9.05 0.23 14.56
C THR A 42 9.91 -0.51 13.56
N GLY A 43 11.14 -0.03 13.34
CA GLY A 43 12.17 -0.81 12.67
C GLY A 43 12.73 -1.91 13.57
N VAL A 44 13.61 -2.76 13.03
CA VAL A 44 14.31 -3.81 13.80
C VAL A 44 15.29 -3.20 14.82
N GLY A 45 15.71 -1.95 14.62
CA GLY A 45 16.57 -1.21 15.55
C GLY A 45 18.07 -1.33 15.28
N ASN A 46 18.46 -1.98 14.18
CA ASN A 46 19.86 -2.13 13.75
C ASN A 46 20.04 -1.68 12.28
N GLY A 47 19.50 -0.49 11.97
CA GLY A 47 19.49 0.01 10.60
C GLY A 47 18.82 -0.97 9.63
N ALA A 48 19.50 -1.23 8.51
CA ALA A 48 19.05 -2.19 7.50
C ALA A 48 19.59 -3.62 7.74
N ASN A 49 20.26 -3.90 8.86
CA ASN A 49 20.56 -5.27 9.27
C ASN A 49 19.33 -5.91 9.90
N LEU A 50 18.54 -6.54 9.06
CA LEU A 50 17.26 -7.17 9.44
C LEU A 50 17.40 -8.65 9.77
N GLY A 51 18.60 -9.24 9.60
CA GLY A 51 18.80 -10.70 9.62
C GLY A 51 18.36 -11.36 8.32
N GLY A 52 18.52 -10.67 7.20
CA GLY A 52 18.07 -11.11 5.87
C GLY A 52 16.54 -11.06 5.71
N LEU A 53 16.04 -11.71 4.66
CA LEU A 53 14.58 -11.79 4.42
C LEU A 53 13.85 -12.49 5.57
N ALA A 54 14.42 -13.57 6.10
CA ALA A 54 13.81 -14.33 7.18
C ALA A 54 13.62 -13.50 8.46
N GLY A 55 14.60 -12.69 8.83
CA GLY A 55 14.50 -11.79 9.99
C GLY A 55 13.47 -10.67 9.76
N ALA A 56 13.40 -10.12 8.55
CA ALA A 56 12.39 -9.13 8.18
C ALA A 56 10.96 -9.70 8.22
N ASP A 57 10.78 -10.93 7.70
CA ASP A 57 9.47 -11.62 7.74
C ASP A 57 9.06 -11.93 9.18
N ALA A 58 10.00 -12.41 10.00
CA ALA A 58 9.75 -12.65 11.42
C ALA A 58 9.37 -11.38 12.17
N HIS A 59 9.94 -10.22 11.80
CA HIS A 59 9.55 -8.93 12.37
C HIS A 59 8.12 -8.55 11.97
N CYS A 60 7.75 -8.68 10.68
CA CYS A 60 6.38 -8.49 10.22
C CYS A 60 5.39 -9.42 10.94
N GLN A 61 5.70 -10.70 11.04
CA GLN A 61 4.89 -11.70 11.72
C GLN A 61 4.66 -11.34 13.19
N LYS A 62 5.73 -11.01 13.92
CA LYS A 62 5.66 -10.62 15.34
C LYS A 62 4.76 -9.41 15.57
N LEU A 63 4.86 -8.38 14.72
CA LEU A 63 4.01 -7.18 14.85
C LEU A 63 2.56 -7.49 14.52
N ALA A 64 2.30 -8.32 13.51
CA ALA A 64 0.95 -8.78 13.18
C ALA A 64 0.33 -9.60 14.30
N GLU A 65 1.09 -10.48 14.97
CA GLU A 65 0.64 -11.25 16.14
C GLU A 65 0.24 -10.31 17.28
N ALA A 66 1.06 -9.31 17.58
CA ALA A 66 0.77 -8.31 18.59
C ALA A 66 -0.50 -7.49 18.30
N ALA A 67 -0.87 -7.37 17.01
CA ALA A 67 -2.08 -6.71 16.55
C ALA A 67 -3.26 -7.67 16.30
N SER A 68 -3.21 -8.91 16.82
CA SER A 68 -4.24 -9.96 16.65
C SER A 68 -4.49 -10.36 15.20
N ALA A 69 -3.50 -10.18 14.32
CA ALA A 69 -3.53 -10.61 12.91
C ALA A 69 -2.51 -11.73 12.62
N GLY A 70 -2.03 -12.43 13.64
CA GLY A 70 -1.01 -13.47 13.54
C GLY A 70 -1.50 -14.81 12.95
N ASN A 71 -2.80 -14.93 12.66
CA ASN A 71 -3.38 -16.11 11.98
C ASN A 71 -3.06 -16.16 10.47
N LYS A 72 -2.39 -15.13 9.94
CA LYS A 72 -1.90 -15.06 8.57
C LYS A 72 -0.37 -15.20 8.56
N THR A 73 0.19 -15.59 7.42
CA THR A 73 1.63 -15.55 7.19
C THR A 73 2.02 -14.19 6.61
N TRP A 74 2.97 -13.52 7.23
CA TRP A 74 3.36 -12.16 6.88
C TRP A 74 4.77 -12.09 6.31
N HIS A 75 4.93 -11.44 5.16
CA HIS A 75 6.22 -11.18 4.54
C HIS A 75 6.48 -9.68 4.40
N ALA A 76 7.74 -9.31 4.58
CA ALA A 76 8.21 -7.97 4.26
C ALA A 76 8.34 -7.79 2.73
N TYR A 77 7.94 -6.66 2.21
CA TYR A 77 8.15 -6.27 0.82
C TYR A 77 9.60 -5.88 0.58
N LEU A 78 10.44 -6.86 0.42
CA LEU A 78 11.88 -6.69 0.24
C LEU A 78 12.37 -7.59 -0.90
N ARG A 79 13.29 -7.04 -1.72
CA ARG A 79 14.01 -7.85 -2.70
C ARG A 79 15.38 -8.26 -2.16
N THR A 80 16.03 -9.23 -2.82
CA THR A 80 17.47 -9.49 -2.67
C THR A 80 18.18 -9.48 -4.02
N GLN A 81 19.47 -9.21 -4.01
CA GLN A 81 20.33 -9.42 -5.17
C GLN A 81 20.87 -10.86 -5.17
N ALA A 82 21.30 -11.32 -6.33
CA ALA A 82 21.98 -12.61 -6.43
C ALA A 82 23.28 -12.60 -5.59
N ALA A 83 23.54 -13.69 -4.88
CA ALA A 83 24.74 -13.84 -4.05
C ALA A 83 25.21 -15.30 -4.06
N GLY A 84 26.43 -15.54 -4.51
CA GLY A 84 26.93 -16.90 -4.72
C GLY A 84 26.04 -17.68 -5.70
N ASN A 85 25.54 -18.84 -5.29
CA ASN A 85 24.62 -19.66 -6.08
C ASN A 85 23.13 -19.34 -5.84
N GLN A 86 22.82 -18.31 -5.03
CA GLN A 86 21.44 -17.93 -4.76
C GLN A 86 21.00 -16.88 -5.78
N PRO A 87 19.90 -17.10 -6.50
CA PRO A 87 19.35 -16.11 -7.42
C PRO A 87 18.81 -14.89 -6.65
N SER A 88 18.64 -13.78 -7.36
CA SER A 88 17.90 -12.62 -6.83
C SER A 88 16.45 -12.99 -6.55
N VAL A 89 15.86 -12.36 -5.54
CA VAL A 89 14.43 -12.48 -5.20
C VAL A 89 13.76 -11.13 -5.44
N ASN A 90 12.67 -11.11 -6.20
CA ASN A 90 11.87 -9.90 -6.40
C ASN A 90 10.96 -9.65 -5.19
N ALA A 91 10.80 -8.41 -4.79
CA ALA A 91 9.88 -8.06 -3.72
C ALA A 91 8.43 -8.42 -4.04
N ARG A 92 8.01 -8.18 -5.28
CA ARG A 92 6.65 -8.45 -5.77
C ARG A 92 6.25 -9.93 -5.73
N ASP A 93 7.21 -10.85 -5.83
CA ASP A 93 6.96 -12.29 -5.90
C ASP A 93 6.81 -12.93 -4.50
N ARG A 94 7.04 -12.14 -3.43
CA ARG A 94 7.03 -12.61 -2.04
C ARG A 94 5.75 -12.31 -1.28
N ILE A 95 4.90 -11.44 -1.79
CA ILE A 95 3.80 -10.84 -1.04
C ILE A 95 2.44 -11.50 -1.27
N GLY A 96 2.38 -12.61 -2.02
CA GLY A 96 1.11 -13.24 -2.41
C GLY A 96 0.43 -12.50 -3.57
N ASN A 97 -0.88 -12.70 -3.72
CA ASN A 97 -1.63 -12.22 -4.90
C ASN A 97 -2.59 -11.05 -4.61
N GLY A 98 -2.86 -10.75 -3.33
CA GLY A 98 -3.87 -9.78 -2.91
C GLY A 98 -5.31 -10.36 -2.95
N PRO A 99 -6.34 -9.55 -2.77
CA PRO A 99 -6.29 -8.13 -2.44
C PRO A 99 -5.76 -7.86 -1.02
N TRP A 100 -5.15 -6.67 -0.83
CA TRP A 100 -4.64 -6.28 0.47
C TRP A 100 -5.41 -5.11 1.06
N TYR A 101 -5.63 -5.17 2.37
CA TYR A 101 -6.41 -4.22 3.15
C TYR A 101 -5.58 -3.70 4.33
N ASN A 102 -5.62 -2.41 4.58
CA ASN A 102 -4.95 -1.79 5.72
C ASN A 102 -5.64 -2.14 7.05
N SER A 103 -5.08 -1.67 8.16
CA SER A 103 -5.63 -1.92 9.50
C SER A 103 -7.03 -1.33 9.76
N ARG A 104 -7.54 -0.49 8.85
CA ARG A 104 -8.91 0.04 8.86
C ARG A 104 -9.85 -0.68 7.90
N GLY A 105 -9.41 -1.76 7.28
CA GLY A 105 -10.18 -2.54 6.33
C GLY A 105 -10.38 -1.88 4.97
N ALA A 106 -9.67 -0.80 4.66
CA ALA A 106 -9.70 -0.18 3.34
C ALA A 106 -8.68 -0.87 2.41
N ARG A 107 -9.10 -1.11 1.16
CA ARG A 107 -8.26 -1.79 0.18
C ARG A 107 -7.09 -0.90 -0.26
N VAL A 108 -5.88 -1.45 -0.16
CA VAL A 108 -4.62 -0.80 -0.60
C VAL A 108 -4.34 -1.14 -2.06
N ALA A 109 -4.50 -2.39 -2.46
CA ALA A 109 -4.38 -2.84 -3.84
C ALA A 109 -5.21 -4.11 -4.06
N ALA A 110 -5.69 -4.30 -5.29
CA ALA A 110 -6.51 -5.46 -5.66
C ALA A 110 -5.67 -6.69 -6.03
N SER A 111 -4.44 -6.48 -6.52
CA SER A 111 -3.54 -7.53 -7.00
C SER A 111 -2.11 -7.02 -7.08
N VAL A 112 -1.15 -7.90 -7.37
CA VAL A 112 0.25 -7.54 -7.66
C VAL A 112 0.33 -6.58 -8.86
N ALA A 113 -0.47 -6.82 -9.90
CA ALA A 113 -0.52 -5.94 -11.08
C ALA A 113 -1.04 -4.54 -10.74
N ASP A 114 -2.08 -4.43 -9.91
CA ASP A 114 -2.63 -3.16 -9.43
C ASP A 114 -1.61 -2.43 -8.53
N LEU A 115 -0.96 -3.16 -7.64
CA LEU A 115 0.05 -2.59 -6.73
C LEU A 115 1.23 -1.93 -7.49
N HIS A 116 1.65 -2.51 -8.62
CA HIS A 116 2.82 -2.06 -9.39
C HIS A 116 2.47 -1.30 -10.69
N GLY A 117 1.21 -1.20 -11.05
CA GLY A 117 0.79 -0.53 -12.27
C GLY A 117 1.19 -1.27 -13.55
N ASP A 118 1.12 -2.60 -13.56
CA ASP A 118 1.59 -3.44 -14.68
C ASP A 118 0.75 -3.31 -15.96
N THR A 119 -0.47 -2.80 -15.84
CA THR A 119 -1.35 -2.51 -16.99
C THR A 119 -1.58 -1.00 -17.09
N ILE A 120 -1.97 -0.52 -18.29
CA ILE A 120 -2.30 0.89 -18.50
C ILE A 120 -3.41 1.33 -17.52
N GLU A 121 -4.41 0.50 -17.27
CA GLU A 121 -5.49 0.80 -16.36
C GLU A 121 -5.01 0.82 -14.91
N ALA A 122 -4.25 -0.16 -14.46
CA ALA A 122 -3.66 -0.22 -13.13
C ALA A 122 -2.73 0.97 -12.88
N ALA A 123 -1.91 1.36 -13.87
CA ALA A 123 -1.06 2.54 -13.79
C ALA A 123 -1.86 3.85 -13.70
N ARG A 124 -2.97 3.96 -14.43
CA ARG A 124 -3.85 5.12 -14.45
C ARG A 124 -4.64 5.29 -13.16
N LEU A 125 -5.17 4.21 -12.59
CA LEU A 125 -5.91 4.21 -11.34
C LEU A 125 -4.96 4.33 -10.13
N GLY A 126 -3.77 3.72 -10.23
CA GLY A 126 -2.80 3.63 -9.16
C GLY A 126 -3.25 2.72 -8.02
N ASN A 127 -2.31 2.31 -7.18
CA ASN A 127 -2.65 1.71 -5.89
C ASN A 127 -2.97 2.80 -4.86
N ASN A 128 -3.56 2.40 -3.73
CA ASN A 128 -3.94 3.31 -2.65
C ASN A 128 -2.84 3.49 -1.58
N VAL A 129 -1.57 3.20 -1.88
CA VAL A 129 -0.47 3.52 -0.96
C VAL A 129 -0.27 5.02 -0.91
N SER A 130 -0.62 5.64 0.20
CA SER A 130 -0.53 7.08 0.42
C SER A 130 -0.60 7.40 1.92
N LYS A 131 -0.27 8.64 2.32
CA LYS A 131 -0.36 9.09 3.73
C LYS A 131 -1.76 8.91 4.34
N ALA A 132 -2.80 8.96 3.53
CA ALA A 132 -4.19 8.82 4.00
C ALA A 132 -4.65 7.37 4.16
N SER A 133 -3.96 6.41 3.56
CA SER A 133 -4.39 5.01 3.49
C SER A 133 -3.41 4.00 4.09
N VAL A 134 -2.21 4.43 4.45
CA VAL A 134 -1.19 3.59 5.08
C VAL A 134 -1.17 3.84 6.58
N PHE A 135 -1.27 2.75 7.34
CA PHE A 135 -1.26 2.76 8.80
C PHE A 135 -0.32 1.67 9.32
N THR A 136 0.06 1.78 10.59
CA THR A 136 0.79 0.73 11.28
C THR A 136 -0.13 -0.45 11.61
N GLU A 137 0.46 -1.57 12.07
CA GLU A 137 -0.30 -2.71 12.61
C GLU A 137 -1.20 -2.31 13.79
N LYS A 138 -0.85 -1.22 14.50
CA LYS A 138 -1.62 -0.66 15.62
C LYS A 138 -2.71 0.32 15.19
N ASN A 139 -2.94 0.47 13.89
CA ASN A 139 -3.88 1.45 13.34
C ASN A 139 -3.48 2.92 13.57
N GLU A 140 -2.21 3.18 13.72
CA GLU A 140 -1.64 4.53 13.92
C GLU A 140 -1.20 5.11 12.58
N SER A 141 -1.32 6.42 12.40
CA SER A 141 -0.77 7.14 11.27
C SER A 141 0.75 7.23 11.39
N ILE A 142 1.44 7.07 10.26
CA ILE A 142 2.90 7.19 10.19
C ILE A 142 3.25 8.64 9.88
N LYS A 143 4.32 9.14 10.48
CA LYS A 143 4.84 10.46 10.18
C LYS A 143 5.50 10.49 8.81
N GLY A 144 5.03 11.37 7.93
CA GLY A 144 5.47 11.52 6.57
C GLY A 144 6.38 12.73 6.35
N PHE A 145 6.60 13.08 5.10
CA PHE A 145 7.37 14.28 4.73
C PHE A 145 6.75 15.54 5.34
N GLY A 146 7.59 16.36 5.97
CA GLY A 146 7.17 17.57 6.70
C GLY A 146 6.78 17.35 8.15
N ASP A 147 6.58 16.11 8.59
CA ASP A 147 6.37 15.79 10.02
C ASP A 147 7.70 15.67 10.78
N GLN A 148 7.66 15.73 12.11
CA GLN A 148 8.81 15.52 12.99
C GLN A 148 8.55 14.36 13.97
N PRO A 149 9.43 13.32 13.97
CA PRO A 149 10.48 13.04 12.97
C PRO A 149 9.85 12.65 11.62
N ASN A 150 10.59 12.89 10.52
CA ASN A 150 10.20 12.35 9.22
C ASN A 150 10.50 10.85 9.19
N GLN A 151 9.53 10.02 8.75
CA GLN A 151 9.63 8.55 8.69
C GLN A 151 9.07 8.00 7.37
N HIS A 152 9.05 8.81 6.29
CA HIS A 152 8.38 8.43 5.06
C HIS A 152 9.15 7.42 4.20
N ASP A 153 10.45 7.25 4.45
CA ASP A 153 11.29 6.29 3.74
C ASP A 153 11.09 4.88 4.28
N ILE A 154 10.65 3.98 3.42
CA ILE A 154 10.45 2.57 3.73
C ILE A 154 11.50 1.74 2.98
N LEU A 155 12.11 0.76 3.65
CA LEU A 155 13.07 -0.17 3.04
C LEU A 155 12.36 -1.09 2.04
N THR A 156 12.90 -1.19 0.82
CA THR A 156 12.34 -2.05 -0.25
C THR A 156 13.39 -2.75 -1.08
N GLY A 157 14.47 -2.03 -1.42
CA GLY A 157 15.52 -2.50 -2.31
C GLY A 157 15.10 -2.66 -3.78
N SER A 158 13.85 -2.38 -4.15
CA SER A 158 13.26 -2.78 -5.42
C SER A 158 13.23 -1.67 -6.48
N LEU A 159 13.14 -2.08 -7.75
CA LEU A 159 12.68 -1.23 -8.86
C LEU A 159 11.21 -0.83 -8.67
N PRO A 160 10.70 0.19 -9.39
CA PRO A 160 9.30 0.61 -9.30
C PRO A 160 8.29 -0.51 -9.58
N ASP A 161 8.64 -1.46 -10.45
CA ASP A 161 7.83 -2.63 -10.79
C ASP A 161 7.96 -3.78 -9.77
N GLY A 162 8.72 -3.59 -8.69
CA GLY A 162 8.92 -4.58 -7.62
C GLY A 162 9.99 -5.64 -7.91
N ARG A 163 10.72 -5.54 -9.04
CA ARG A 163 11.76 -6.48 -9.41
C ARG A 163 13.13 -6.10 -8.86
N ALA A 164 14.05 -7.03 -8.95
CA ALA A 164 15.45 -6.83 -8.60
C ALA A 164 16.19 -6.00 -9.66
N TYR A 165 17.15 -5.19 -9.22
CA TYR A 165 18.11 -4.53 -10.11
C TYR A 165 19.02 -5.55 -10.79
N SER A 166 19.47 -5.25 -12.00
CA SER A 166 20.40 -6.07 -12.77
C SER A 166 21.74 -5.36 -13.03
N ASP A 167 21.99 -4.22 -12.36
CA ASP A 167 23.16 -3.37 -12.54
C ASP A 167 24.39 -3.81 -11.74
N GLY A 168 24.27 -4.86 -10.93
CA GLY A 168 25.35 -5.39 -10.08
C GLY A 168 25.65 -4.56 -8.85
N ALA A 169 24.97 -3.42 -8.62
CA ALA A 169 25.15 -2.60 -7.44
C ALA A 169 24.33 -3.10 -6.24
N ASP A 170 24.81 -2.79 -5.02
CA ASP A 170 24.07 -3.11 -3.79
C ASP A 170 22.96 -2.08 -3.54
N HIS A 171 21.72 -2.53 -3.60
CA HIS A 171 20.54 -1.75 -3.26
C HIS A 171 19.78 -2.33 -2.05
N THR A 172 20.42 -3.22 -1.29
CA THR A 172 19.76 -4.04 -0.26
C THR A 172 20.55 -4.13 1.04
N CYS A 173 21.55 -3.26 1.24
CA CYS A 173 22.42 -3.35 2.41
C CYS A 173 22.95 -4.79 2.62
N LYS A 174 23.58 -5.36 1.58
CA LYS A 174 24.11 -6.73 1.56
C LYS A 174 23.00 -7.78 1.88
N ASN A 175 21.91 -7.69 1.13
CA ASN A 175 20.74 -8.57 1.34
C ASN A 175 20.19 -8.52 2.77
N TRP A 176 20.11 -7.29 3.32
CA TRP A 176 19.54 -6.99 4.65
C TRP A 176 20.34 -7.57 5.82
N THR A 177 21.66 -7.67 5.63
CA THR A 177 22.58 -8.16 6.67
C THR A 177 23.60 -7.12 7.11
N SER A 178 23.59 -5.89 6.54
CA SER A 178 24.49 -4.81 6.92
C SER A 178 23.74 -3.69 7.65
N GLY A 179 24.27 -3.30 8.81
CA GLY A 179 23.86 -2.10 9.55
C GLY A 179 24.89 -0.94 9.42
N SER A 180 25.81 -1.02 8.45
CA SER A 180 26.87 0.00 8.26
C SER A 180 27.09 0.28 6.77
N ASP A 181 27.71 -0.66 6.05
CA ASP A 181 28.13 -0.50 4.66
C ASP A 181 27.02 -0.84 3.66
N GLY A 182 27.10 -0.22 2.47
CA GLY A 182 26.15 -0.43 1.39
C GLY A 182 25.08 0.66 1.33
N THR A 183 24.09 0.44 0.49
CA THR A 183 22.89 1.28 0.37
C THR A 183 21.66 0.41 0.21
N ALA A 184 20.50 0.97 0.56
CA ALA A 184 19.20 0.36 0.28
C ALA A 184 18.38 1.30 -0.60
N GLN A 185 17.64 0.76 -1.58
CA GLN A 185 16.60 1.52 -2.25
C GLN A 185 15.41 1.68 -1.30
N LEU A 186 14.87 2.90 -1.24
CA LEU A 186 13.79 3.33 -0.36
C LEU A 186 12.56 3.72 -1.18
N GLY A 187 11.38 3.58 -0.59
CA GLY A 187 10.12 4.09 -1.14
C GLY A 187 9.47 5.10 -0.22
N HIS A 188 8.73 6.06 -0.78
CA HIS A 188 7.97 7.07 -0.03
C HIS A 188 6.52 6.62 0.15
N PHE A 189 6.16 6.10 1.33
CA PHE A 189 4.78 5.63 1.56
C PHE A 189 3.74 6.73 1.35
N ASP A 190 4.08 7.98 1.59
CA ASP A 190 3.20 9.14 1.47
C ASP A 190 3.23 9.77 0.07
N ARG A 191 4.06 9.27 -0.84
CA ARG A 191 4.25 9.75 -2.22
C ARG A 191 4.57 11.24 -2.32
N THR A 192 5.31 11.76 -1.34
CA THR A 192 5.70 13.17 -1.28
C THR A 192 7.21 13.32 -1.12
N GLY A 193 7.72 14.54 -1.34
CA GLY A 193 9.14 14.86 -1.18
C GLY A 193 10.02 14.46 -2.37
N GLY A 194 11.03 15.28 -2.65
CA GLY A 194 12.01 15.04 -3.70
C GLY A 194 11.45 15.02 -5.13
N GLY A 195 12.28 14.62 -6.09
CA GLY A 195 11.94 14.51 -7.51
C GLY A 195 11.28 13.20 -7.90
N ASN A 196 11.28 12.20 -7.03
CA ASN A 196 10.68 10.89 -7.26
C ASN A 196 9.84 10.49 -6.04
N THR A 197 8.55 10.28 -6.26
CA THR A 197 7.54 10.00 -5.24
C THR A 197 7.05 8.55 -5.29
N SER A 198 7.85 7.62 -5.84
CA SER A 198 7.49 6.20 -5.89
C SER A 198 7.32 5.64 -4.48
N TRP A 199 6.23 4.90 -4.27
CA TRP A 199 5.96 4.27 -2.97
C TRP A 199 6.99 3.21 -2.59
N ASN A 200 7.68 2.61 -3.58
CA ASN A 200 8.62 1.51 -3.37
C ASN A 200 10.02 1.74 -3.96
N SER A 201 10.25 2.81 -4.71
CA SER A 201 11.53 3.03 -5.39
C SER A 201 11.80 4.52 -5.62
N ALA A 202 11.92 5.29 -4.55
CA ALA A 202 12.10 6.74 -4.61
C ALA A 202 13.58 7.13 -4.77
N HIS A 203 14.45 6.71 -3.86
CA HIS A 203 15.88 7.02 -3.89
C HIS A 203 16.69 6.01 -3.03
N PRO A 204 18.03 5.95 -3.18
CA PRO A 204 18.88 5.17 -2.29
C PRO A 204 19.04 5.85 -0.92
N SER A 205 19.27 5.05 0.13
CA SER A 205 19.70 5.54 1.43
C SER A 205 21.15 6.08 1.38
N ARG A 206 21.53 6.90 2.34
CA ARG A 206 22.93 7.34 2.49
C ARG A 206 23.86 6.22 2.97
N GLY A 207 23.31 5.19 3.55
CA GLY A 207 24.01 4.03 4.08
C GLY A 207 23.04 3.12 4.81
N CYS A 208 23.56 2.09 5.47
CA CYS A 208 22.74 1.03 6.09
C CYS A 208 22.58 1.18 7.59
N SER A 209 23.30 2.13 8.25
CA SER A 209 23.13 2.36 9.68
C SER A 209 21.78 3.03 10.00
N GLN A 210 21.30 2.86 11.22
CA GLN A 210 20.07 3.52 11.68
C GLN A 210 20.15 5.06 11.50
N GLU A 211 21.28 5.65 11.78
CA GLU A 211 21.52 7.09 11.61
C GLU A 211 21.42 7.52 10.15
N ASN A 212 22.00 6.74 9.23
CA ASN A 212 21.92 7.00 7.80
C ASN A 212 20.50 6.90 7.26
N LEU A 213 19.69 5.93 7.75
CA LEU A 213 18.28 5.81 7.38
C LEU A 213 17.47 7.00 7.91
N VAL A 214 17.71 7.42 9.15
CA VAL A 214 17.06 8.60 9.74
C VAL A 214 17.43 9.87 9.00
N SER A 215 18.67 9.99 8.55
CA SER A 215 19.18 11.21 7.87
C SER A 215 18.53 11.47 6.50
N THR A 216 17.92 10.46 5.89
CA THR A 216 17.15 10.59 4.64
C THR A 216 15.66 10.73 4.84
N GLY A 217 15.17 10.55 6.06
CA GLY A 217 13.74 10.65 6.39
C GLY A 217 13.07 9.31 6.64
N GLY A 218 13.85 8.31 7.05
CA GLY A 218 13.36 6.98 7.39
C GLY A 218 13.50 6.63 8.87
N ALA A 219 13.10 5.44 9.21
CA ALA A 219 13.27 4.85 10.55
C ALA A 219 13.59 3.34 10.48
N GLY A 220 13.95 2.82 9.32
CA GLY A 220 14.12 1.39 9.09
C GLY A 220 12.79 0.62 9.07
N LEU A 221 11.70 1.27 8.65
CA LEU A 221 10.36 0.67 8.58
C LEU A 221 10.21 -0.21 7.34
N LEU A 222 9.26 -1.16 7.41
CA LEU A 222 8.96 -2.13 6.36
C LEU A 222 7.48 -2.08 5.97
N TYR A 223 7.18 -2.35 4.70
CA TYR A 223 5.85 -2.77 4.28
C TYR A 223 5.68 -4.26 4.56
N CYS A 224 4.63 -4.64 5.25
CA CYS A 224 4.27 -6.02 5.55
C CYS A 224 2.98 -6.42 4.84
N PHE A 225 3.02 -7.57 4.18
CA PHE A 225 1.89 -8.12 3.43
C PHE A 225 1.56 -9.53 3.92
N ALA A 226 0.29 -9.82 4.10
CA ALA A 226 -0.18 -11.20 4.30
C ALA A 226 -0.20 -11.92 2.94
N ILE A 227 0.33 -13.14 2.92
CA ILE A 227 0.45 -13.94 1.69
C ILE A 227 -0.66 -14.98 1.53
N ASN A 228 -1.52 -15.17 2.54
CA ASN A 228 -2.64 -16.12 2.61
C ASN A 228 -3.89 -15.48 3.23
#